data_a8f81f68593d1a70e16d0d7f8439e456
#
_entry.id   a8f81f68593d1a70e16d0d7f8439e456
#
_cell.length_a   1.000
_cell.length_b   1.000
_cell.length_c   1.000
_cell.angle_alpha   90.00
_cell.angle_beta   90.00
_cell.angle_gamma   90.00
#
_symmetry.space_group_name_H-M   'P 1'
#
loop_
_entity.id
_entity.type
_entity.pdbx_description
1 polymer ?
#
loop_
_entity_poly.entity_id
_entity_poly.type
_entity_poly.pdbx_seq_one_letter_code
_entity_poly.pdbx_strand_id
1 'polypeptide(L)'
;MVKTNSLKAWFLAARPVTLTAAAVPVMLGVALAYKDSNTHCQWIPALLCLLFAWVMQIDSNLVNDFFDFKHGNDDETRLGPKRACAEGWITMKAMKWGIILTTLLGCVIGLPLGFYGGKEMIIVGICCVLFCFLYTTKLSYLGLGDLLVLVFFGIVPVCCTYYLVMPVGMQGVSGEAILTSIACGLVVDTLLILNNYRDHDNDLKAGKKTLIVHIGKKNGERLYCALGNIGILIMIGINIYGALAYNADTKFLPFAAVCLVQHNRTYAKMRKIGEGRMLNKVLGYTALNIFTFGIISTFIIIGMM
;
A
#
# COMPACT_ATOMS: atom_id res chain seq x y z
N MET A 1 0.42 8.53 29.72
CA MET A 1 0.25 7.09 29.40
C MET A 1 -1.00 6.88 28.58
N VAL A 2 -1.02 5.91 27.64
CA VAL A 2 -2.23 5.53 26.89
C VAL A 2 -3.04 4.59 27.77
N LYS A 3 -4.33 4.94 28.03
CA LYS A 3 -5.22 4.08 28.82
C LYS A 3 -5.57 2.83 28.01
N THR A 4 -5.52 1.65 28.66
CA THR A 4 -5.80 0.37 28.01
C THR A 4 -7.21 0.33 27.40
N ASN A 5 -7.33 -0.21 26.19
CA ASN A 5 -8.57 -0.32 25.40
C ASN A 5 -9.30 1.01 25.12
N SER A 6 -8.60 2.17 25.27
CA SER A 6 -9.17 3.48 24.97
C SER A 6 -9.26 3.75 23.48
N LEU A 7 -10.11 4.71 23.06
CA LEU A 7 -10.20 5.17 21.67
C LEU A 7 -8.83 5.60 21.12
N LYS A 8 -8.00 6.25 21.95
CA LYS A 8 -6.62 6.61 21.58
C LYS A 8 -5.76 5.38 21.28
N ALA A 9 -5.89 4.31 22.08
CA ALA A 9 -5.17 3.06 21.84
C ALA A 9 -5.55 2.44 20.49
N TRP A 10 -6.84 2.39 20.18
CA TRP A 10 -7.35 1.88 18.91
C TRP A 10 -6.94 2.74 17.71
N PHE A 11 -6.98 4.06 17.84
CA PHE A 11 -6.49 4.97 16.80
C PHE A 11 -5.00 4.75 16.49
N LEU A 12 -4.16 4.54 17.52
CA LEU A 12 -2.74 4.25 17.35
C LEU A 12 -2.53 2.87 16.73
N ALA A 13 -3.33 1.86 17.10
CA ALA A 13 -3.25 0.52 16.51
C ALA A 13 -3.67 0.49 15.03
N ALA A 14 -4.66 1.30 14.65
CA ALA A 14 -5.10 1.46 13.26
C ALA A 14 -4.04 2.07 12.35
N ARG A 15 -3.02 2.77 12.88
CA ARG A 15 -1.90 3.41 12.15
C ARG A 15 -2.37 4.29 11.00
N PRO A 16 -2.99 5.45 11.24
CA PRO A 16 -3.58 6.32 10.20
C PRO A 16 -2.63 6.67 9.06
N VAL A 17 -1.32 6.77 9.34
CA VAL A 17 -0.31 7.06 8.31
C VAL A 17 -0.28 6.00 7.20
N THR A 18 -0.60 4.74 7.50
CA THR A 18 -0.60 3.67 6.49
C THR A 18 -1.86 3.70 5.61
N LEU A 19 -2.93 4.39 6.04
CA LEU A 19 -4.15 4.54 5.25
C LEU A 19 -3.92 5.38 3.98
N THR A 20 -2.93 6.29 4.00
CA THR A 20 -2.55 7.04 2.79
C THR A 20 -2.02 6.12 1.71
N ALA A 21 -1.20 5.12 2.07
CA ALA A 21 -0.68 4.13 1.12
C ALA A 21 -1.80 3.24 0.53
N ALA A 22 -2.82 2.92 1.33
CA ALA A 22 -3.98 2.16 0.86
C ALA A 22 -4.93 3.00 -0.03
N ALA A 23 -4.98 4.32 0.15
CA ALA A 23 -5.81 5.20 -0.66
C ALA A 23 -5.23 5.47 -2.06
N VAL A 24 -3.90 5.54 -2.19
CA VAL A 24 -3.22 5.89 -3.44
C VAL A 24 -3.62 4.99 -4.62
N PRO A 25 -3.59 3.67 -4.54
CA PRO A 25 -3.99 2.82 -5.66
C PRO A 25 -5.46 3.01 -6.06
N VAL A 26 -6.35 3.23 -5.10
CA VAL A 26 -7.77 3.53 -5.38
C VAL A 26 -7.90 4.86 -6.12
N MET A 27 -7.19 5.90 -5.67
CA MET A 27 -7.17 7.21 -6.35
C MET A 27 -6.73 7.09 -7.81
N LEU A 28 -5.68 6.31 -8.08
CA LEU A 28 -5.18 6.07 -9.44
C LEU A 28 -6.20 5.31 -10.30
N GLY A 29 -6.84 4.27 -9.75
CA GLY A 29 -7.90 3.54 -10.44
C GLY A 29 -9.10 4.42 -10.79
N VAL A 30 -9.53 5.29 -9.86
CA VAL A 30 -10.60 6.28 -10.11
C VAL A 30 -10.18 7.31 -11.17
N ALA A 31 -8.94 7.83 -11.10
CA ALA A 31 -8.46 8.82 -12.07
C ALA A 31 -8.44 8.27 -13.50
N LEU A 32 -7.97 7.02 -13.66
CA LEU A 32 -7.98 6.33 -14.95
C LEU A 32 -9.41 6.11 -15.47
N ALA A 33 -10.32 5.62 -14.62
CA ALA A 33 -11.71 5.43 -15.00
C ALA A 33 -12.38 6.75 -15.38
N TYR A 34 -12.09 7.83 -14.64
CA TYR A 34 -12.59 9.17 -14.92
C TYR A 34 -12.13 9.67 -16.30
N LYS A 35 -10.85 9.49 -16.62
CA LYS A 35 -10.28 9.83 -17.92
C LYS A 35 -10.91 8.97 -19.03
N ASP A 36 -10.92 7.66 -18.91
CA ASP A 36 -11.31 6.76 -19.99
C ASP A 36 -12.83 6.70 -20.22
N SER A 37 -13.65 7.11 -19.24
CA SER A 37 -15.11 7.21 -19.36
C SER A 37 -15.61 8.62 -19.76
N ASN A 38 -14.72 9.54 -20.10
CA ASN A 38 -15.07 10.94 -20.32
C ASN A 38 -15.93 11.52 -19.20
N THR A 39 -15.48 11.35 -17.95
CA THR A 39 -16.11 11.82 -16.70
C THR A 39 -17.36 11.04 -16.22
N HIS A 40 -17.84 10.06 -16.98
CA HIS A 40 -19.03 9.26 -16.63
C HIS A 40 -18.73 8.11 -15.66
N CYS A 41 -18.21 8.42 -14.48
CA CYS A 41 -17.81 7.44 -13.46
C CYS A 41 -18.95 6.98 -12.57
N GLN A 42 -18.86 5.74 -12.10
CA GLN A 42 -19.68 5.22 -11.01
C GLN A 42 -19.05 5.58 -9.64
N TRP A 43 -19.59 6.58 -8.95
CA TRP A 43 -19.00 7.09 -7.70
C TRP A 43 -19.26 6.21 -6.48
N ILE A 44 -20.37 5.44 -6.48
CA ILE A 44 -20.67 4.54 -5.36
C ILE A 44 -19.61 3.44 -5.23
N PRO A 45 -19.28 2.66 -6.28
CA PRO A 45 -18.20 1.69 -6.18
C PRO A 45 -16.83 2.34 -5.91
N ALA A 46 -16.55 3.57 -6.38
CA ALA A 46 -15.34 4.30 -6.02
C ALA A 46 -15.21 4.50 -4.51
N LEU A 47 -16.29 4.96 -3.86
CA LEU A 47 -16.35 5.13 -2.41
C LEU A 47 -16.20 3.78 -1.67
N LEU A 48 -16.91 2.75 -2.14
CA LEU A 48 -16.83 1.41 -1.52
C LEU A 48 -15.42 0.82 -1.63
N CYS A 49 -14.72 0.98 -2.77
CA CYS A 49 -13.32 0.56 -2.94
C CYS A 49 -12.40 1.28 -1.93
N LEU A 50 -12.57 2.58 -1.73
CA LEU A 50 -11.77 3.34 -0.78
C LEU A 50 -12.01 2.88 0.66
N LEU A 51 -13.28 2.74 1.05
CA LEU A 51 -13.64 2.28 2.39
C LEU A 51 -13.15 0.84 2.63
N PHE A 52 -13.29 -0.05 1.64
CA PHE A 52 -12.78 -1.42 1.71
C PHE A 52 -11.26 -1.44 1.89
N ALA A 53 -10.52 -0.67 1.08
CA ALA A 53 -9.06 -0.59 1.19
C ALA A 53 -8.62 -0.08 2.57
N TRP A 54 -9.29 0.94 3.13
CA TRP A 54 -8.98 1.44 4.47
C TRP A 54 -9.28 0.44 5.57
N VAL A 55 -10.44 -0.24 5.50
CA VAL A 55 -10.81 -1.25 6.52
C VAL A 55 -9.84 -2.44 6.46
N MET A 56 -9.50 -2.93 5.26
CA MET A 56 -8.53 -4.02 5.10
C MET A 56 -7.12 -3.61 5.57
N GLN A 57 -6.72 -2.35 5.36
CA GLN A 57 -5.46 -1.82 5.90
C GLN A 57 -5.44 -1.78 7.43
N ILE A 58 -6.55 -1.35 8.06
CA ILE A 58 -6.68 -1.37 9.51
C ILE A 58 -6.63 -2.82 10.01
N ASP A 59 -7.39 -3.72 9.39
CA ASP A 59 -7.43 -5.14 9.75
C ASP A 59 -6.03 -5.76 9.68
N SER A 60 -5.30 -5.52 8.59
CA SER A 60 -3.90 -5.96 8.45
C SER A 60 -3.00 -5.43 9.57
N ASN A 61 -3.16 -4.17 9.98
CA ASN A 61 -2.39 -3.60 11.09
C ASN A 61 -2.71 -4.30 12.43
N LEU A 62 -3.99 -4.60 12.69
CA LEU A 62 -4.43 -5.31 13.92
C LEU A 62 -3.97 -6.77 13.92
N VAL A 63 -4.08 -7.46 12.78
CA VAL A 63 -3.60 -8.84 12.58
C VAL A 63 -2.09 -8.91 12.81
N ASN A 64 -1.31 -7.99 12.24
CA ASN A 64 0.12 -7.90 12.46
C ASN A 64 0.47 -7.69 13.95
N ASP A 65 -0.24 -6.77 14.62
CA ASP A 65 -0.02 -6.47 16.05
C ASP A 65 -0.30 -7.70 16.92
N PHE A 66 -1.41 -8.41 16.66
CA PHE A 66 -1.80 -9.60 17.40
C PHE A 66 -0.83 -10.76 17.22
N PHE A 67 -0.49 -11.10 15.98
CA PHE A 67 0.33 -12.28 15.69
C PHE A 67 1.80 -12.05 16.03
N ASP A 68 2.36 -10.86 15.75
CA ASP A 68 3.74 -10.54 16.09
C ASP A 68 3.95 -10.58 17.62
N PHE A 69 3.01 -10.03 18.40
CA PHE A 69 3.04 -10.13 19.86
C PHE A 69 2.91 -11.58 20.35
N LYS A 70 1.98 -12.36 19.77
CA LYS A 70 1.78 -13.77 20.12
C LYS A 70 3.01 -14.63 19.85
N HIS A 71 3.78 -14.32 18.82
CA HIS A 71 5.01 -15.04 18.48
C HIS A 71 6.26 -14.49 19.19
N GLY A 72 6.13 -13.44 20.00
CA GLY A 72 7.26 -12.86 20.72
C GLY A 72 8.20 -12.01 19.85
N ASN A 73 7.75 -11.57 18.67
CA ASN A 73 8.54 -10.76 17.76
C ASN A 73 8.60 -9.27 18.17
N ASP A 74 7.79 -8.85 19.14
CA ASP A 74 7.64 -7.49 19.61
C ASP A 74 8.25 -7.31 20.99
N ASP A 75 9.55 -7.57 21.13
CA ASP A 75 10.33 -7.39 22.34
C ASP A 75 10.98 -5.99 22.44
N GLU A 76 11.80 -5.75 23.48
CA GLU A 76 12.50 -4.49 23.73
C GLU A 76 13.51 -4.13 22.64
N THR A 77 13.97 -5.11 21.85
CA THR A 77 14.95 -4.92 20.76
C THR A 77 14.28 -4.37 19.49
N ARG A 78 12.95 -4.31 19.45
CA ARG A 78 12.20 -3.81 18.30
C ARG A 78 12.60 -2.38 17.92
N LEU A 79 13.00 -2.17 16.68
CA LEU A 79 13.38 -0.86 16.11
C LEU A 79 12.17 -0.09 15.58
N GLY A 80 11.11 -0.78 15.16
CA GLY A 80 9.91 -0.21 14.59
C GLY A 80 9.03 0.57 15.59
N PRO A 81 7.95 1.20 15.09
CA PRO A 81 6.98 1.88 15.94
C PRO A 81 6.38 0.95 17.00
N LYS A 82 6.01 1.54 18.14
CA LYS A 82 5.38 0.82 19.24
C LYS A 82 4.10 0.09 18.80
N ARG A 83 3.91 -1.12 19.33
CA ARG A 83 2.78 -1.99 19.06
C ARG A 83 1.78 -1.97 20.21
N ALA A 84 0.48 -1.94 19.90
CA ALA A 84 -0.54 -1.77 20.92
C ALA A 84 -0.63 -2.95 21.89
N CYS A 85 -0.43 -4.20 21.43
CA CYS A 85 -0.39 -5.38 22.30
C CYS A 85 0.87 -5.40 23.17
N ALA A 86 2.04 -5.13 22.60
CA ALA A 86 3.31 -5.15 23.32
C ALA A 86 3.40 -4.08 24.40
N GLU A 87 2.84 -2.88 24.14
CA GLU A 87 2.78 -1.77 25.11
C GLU A 87 1.62 -1.90 26.12
N GLY A 88 0.80 -2.96 26.04
CA GLY A 88 -0.36 -3.13 26.90
C GLY A 88 -1.50 -2.13 26.65
N TRP A 89 -1.47 -1.40 25.52
CA TRP A 89 -2.52 -0.43 25.18
C TRP A 89 -3.82 -1.12 24.77
N ILE A 90 -3.74 -2.31 24.19
CA ILE A 90 -4.91 -3.14 23.85
C ILE A 90 -4.65 -4.56 24.35
N THR A 91 -5.62 -5.11 25.09
CA THR A 91 -5.51 -6.51 25.56
C THR A 91 -5.66 -7.48 24.39
N MET A 92 -5.01 -8.65 24.46
CA MET A 92 -5.11 -9.70 23.42
C MET A 92 -6.55 -10.11 23.14
N LYS A 93 -7.41 -10.17 24.16
CA LYS A 93 -8.83 -10.47 24.00
C LYS A 93 -9.56 -9.37 23.21
N ALA A 94 -9.31 -8.10 23.54
CA ALA A 94 -9.90 -6.97 22.83
C ALA A 94 -9.37 -6.90 21.37
N MET A 95 -8.06 -7.11 21.16
CA MET A 95 -7.46 -7.14 19.83
C MET A 95 -8.10 -8.21 18.93
N LYS A 96 -8.32 -9.43 19.46
CA LYS A 96 -9.01 -10.51 18.73
C LYS A 96 -10.43 -10.09 18.29
N TRP A 97 -11.19 -9.43 19.17
CA TRP A 97 -12.50 -8.93 18.81
C TRP A 97 -12.43 -7.76 17.81
N GLY A 98 -11.42 -6.89 17.95
CA GLY A 98 -11.15 -5.83 16.97
C GLY A 98 -10.94 -6.40 15.56
N ILE A 99 -10.10 -7.41 15.42
CA ILE A 99 -9.86 -8.11 14.15
C ILE A 99 -11.15 -8.69 13.58
N ILE A 100 -11.91 -9.44 14.39
CA ILE A 100 -13.20 -10.02 13.93
C ILE A 100 -14.14 -8.94 13.41
N LEU A 101 -14.27 -7.83 14.15
CA LEU A 101 -15.17 -6.73 13.78
C LEU A 101 -14.69 -5.99 12.52
N THR A 102 -13.39 -5.74 12.38
CA THR A 102 -12.83 -5.10 11.16
C THR A 102 -12.95 -6.00 9.94
N THR A 103 -12.67 -7.30 10.07
CA THR A 103 -12.86 -8.27 8.99
C THR A 103 -14.33 -8.34 8.55
N LEU A 104 -15.28 -8.43 9.49
CA LEU A 104 -16.71 -8.42 9.18
C LEU A 104 -17.14 -7.12 8.51
N LEU A 105 -16.65 -5.97 8.98
CA LEU A 105 -16.92 -4.67 8.37
C LEU A 105 -16.37 -4.63 6.93
N GLY A 106 -15.16 -5.16 6.70
CA GLY A 106 -14.59 -5.32 5.36
C GLY A 106 -15.49 -6.16 4.45
N CYS A 107 -16.01 -7.29 4.95
CA CYS A 107 -16.97 -8.11 4.20
C CYS A 107 -18.26 -7.34 3.87
N VAL A 108 -18.83 -6.62 4.84
CA VAL A 108 -20.07 -5.83 4.63
C VAL A 108 -19.87 -4.73 3.58
N ILE A 109 -18.70 -4.06 3.56
CA ILE A 109 -18.37 -3.03 2.57
C ILE A 109 -18.01 -3.64 1.22
N GLY A 110 -17.32 -4.79 1.20
CA GLY A 110 -16.86 -5.44 -0.02
C GLY A 110 -17.95 -6.20 -0.77
N LEU A 111 -18.90 -6.83 -0.08
CA LEU A 111 -19.96 -7.62 -0.72
C LEU A 111 -20.78 -6.83 -1.77
N PRO A 112 -21.19 -5.56 -1.52
CA PRO A 112 -21.90 -4.77 -2.53
C PRO A 112 -21.12 -4.53 -3.82
N LEU A 113 -19.78 -4.61 -3.82
CA LEU A 113 -18.97 -4.52 -5.05
C LEU A 113 -19.28 -5.64 -6.04
N GLY A 114 -19.79 -6.77 -5.55
CA GLY A 114 -20.27 -7.86 -6.40
C GLY A 114 -21.45 -7.47 -7.30
N PHE A 115 -22.27 -6.50 -6.93
CA PHE A 115 -23.35 -5.99 -7.78
C PHE A 115 -22.82 -5.17 -8.97
N TYR A 116 -21.62 -4.57 -8.83
CA TYR A 116 -20.99 -3.76 -9.87
C TYR A 116 -20.02 -4.55 -10.75
N GLY A 117 -19.33 -5.56 -10.19
CA GLY A 117 -18.27 -6.28 -10.88
C GLY A 117 -18.49 -7.81 -11.00
N GLY A 118 -19.69 -8.30 -10.63
CA GLY A 118 -20.01 -9.71 -10.69
C GLY A 118 -19.38 -10.55 -9.57
N LYS A 119 -19.56 -11.86 -9.69
CA LYS A 119 -19.05 -12.85 -8.71
C LYS A 119 -17.53 -12.85 -8.59
N GLU A 120 -16.82 -12.40 -9.62
CA GLU A 120 -15.36 -12.28 -9.67
C GLU A 120 -14.87 -11.33 -8.57
N MET A 121 -15.58 -10.24 -8.32
CA MET A 121 -15.23 -9.29 -7.24
C MET A 121 -15.42 -9.87 -5.84
N ILE A 122 -16.38 -10.79 -5.67
CA ILE A 122 -16.54 -11.53 -4.41
C ILE A 122 -15.32 -12.44 -4.19
N ILE A 123 -14.85 -13.13 -5.23
CA ILE A 123 -13.64 -13.97 -5.17
C ILE A 123 -12.41 -13.11 -4.80
N VAL A 124 -12.25 -11.96 -5.45
CA VAL A 124 -11.17 -11.00 -5.13
C VAL A 124 -11.25 -10.55 -3.67
N GLY A 125 -12.45 -10.22 -3.17
CA GLY A 125 -12.65 -9.83 -1.77
C GLY A 125 -12.27 -10.95 -0.79
N ILE A 126 -12.65 -12.19 -1.07
CA ILE A 126 -12.24 -13.37 -0.27
C ILE A 126 -10.71 -13.52 -0.28
N CYS A 127 -10.08 -13.39 -1.45
CA CYS A 127 -8.62 -13.41 -1.55
C CYS A 127 -7.98 -12.30 -0.71
N CYS A 128 -8.49 -11.06 -0.76
CA CYS A 128 -7.97 -9.95 0.05
C CYS A 128 -8.00 -10.28 1.54
N VAL A 129 -9.13 -10.82 2.04
CA VAL A 129 -9.26 -11.23 3.45
C VAL A 129 -8.28 -12.35 3.77
N LEU A 130 -8.25 -13.43 2.98
CA LEU A 130 -7.35 -14.57 3.22
C LEU A 130 -5.87 -14.15 3.25
N PHE A 131 -5.45 -13.35 2.27
CA PHE A 131 -4.06 -12.90 2.19
C PHE A 131 -3.69 -11.89 3.28
N CYS A 132 -4.64 -11.11 3.83
CA CYS A 132 -4.41 -10.27 5.00
C CYS A 132 -3.88 -11.10 6.19
N PHE A 133 -4.47 -12.27 6.46
CA PHE A 133 -4.02 -13.18 7.52
C PHE A 133 -2.77 -13.97 7.13
N LEU A 134 -2.73 -14.51 5.91
CA LEU A 134 -1.61 -15.32 5.43
C LEU A 134 -0.31 -14.52 5.33
N TYR A 135 -0.38 -13.24 5.00
CA TYR A 135 0.76 -12.34 4.96
C TYR A 135 1.53 -12.39 6.28
N THR A 136 0.84 -12.12 7.39
CA THR A 136 1.48 -12.05 8.71
C THR A 136 1.91 -13.40 9.25
N THR A 137 1.11 -14.45 9.00
CA THR A 137 1.32 -15.74 9.65
C THR A 137 2.35 -16.63 8.94
N LYS A 138 2.46 -16.53 7.60
CA LYS A 138 3.30 -17.43 6.79
C LYS A 138 4.11 -16.72 5.71
N LEU A 139 3.47 -15.88 4.89
CA LEU A 139 4.07 -15.45 3.63
C LEU A 139 5.20 -14.43 3.82
N SER A 140 5.12 -13.58 4.85
CA SER A 140 6.21 -12.67 5.22
C SER A 140 7.46 -13.42 5.68
N TYR A 141 7.29 -14.59 6.31
CA TYR A 141 8.42 -15.45 6.72
C TYR A 141 9.09 -16.17 5.54
N LEU A 142 8.37 -16.34 4.41
CA LEU A 142 8.87 -16.99 3.19
C LEU A 142 9.51 -16.00 2.19
N GLY A 143 9.56 -14.70 2.52
CA GLY A 143 10.11 -13.69 1.61
C GLY A 143 9.18 -13.27 0.48
N LEU A 144 7.89 -13.63 0.55
CA LEU A 144 6.89 -13.29 -0.47
C LEU A 144 6.21 -11.92 -0.23
N GLY A 145 6.66 -11.18 0.80
CA GLY A 145 6.04 -9.91 1.19
C GLY A 145 6.00 -8.87 0.07
N ASP A 146 7.12 -8.70 -0.63
CA ASP A 146 7.27 -7.72 -1.71
C ASP A 146 6.34 -8.05 -2.90
N LEU A 147 6.22 -9.34 -3.27
CA LEU A 147 5.26 -9.77 -4.29
C LEU A 147 3.81 -9.47 -3.87
N LEU A 148 3.48 -9.70 -2.60
CA LEU A 148 2.14 -9.43 -2.08
C LEU A 148 1.83 -7.93 -2.06
N VAL A 149 2.82 -7.08 -1.75
CA VAL A 149 2.63 -5.62 -1.86
C VAL A 149 2.38 -5.23 -3.31
N LEU A 150 3.15 -5.73 -4.27
CA LEU A 150 2.90 -5.47 -5.68
C LEU A 150 1.47 -5.85 -6.10
N VAL A 151 0.97 -7.01 -5.64
CA VAL A 151 -0.36 -7.50 -5.97
C VAL A 151 -1.46 -6.71 -5.24
N PHE A 152 -1.39 -6.60 -3.90
CA PHE A 152 -2.48 -6.08 -3.06
C PHE A 152 -2.42 -4.58 -2.79
N PHE A 153 -1.32 -3.89 -3.13
CA PHE A 153 -1.21 -2.42 -3.11
C PHE A 153 -0.96 -1.81 -4.49
N GLY A 154 -0.84 -2.64 -5.53
CA GLY A 154 -0.70 -2.22 -6.92
C GLY A 154 -1.82 -2.81 -7.76
N ILE A 155 -1.64 -4.05 -8.23
CA ILE A 155 -2.46 -4.67 -9.27
C ILE A 155 -3.94 -4.73 -8.87
N VAL A 156 -4.26 -5.37 -7.77
CA VAL A 156 -5.65 -5.58 -7.34
C VAL A 156 -6.37 -4.25 -7.10
N PRO A 157 -5.91 -3.33 -6.25
CA PRO A 157 -6.69 -2.15 -5.95
C PRO A 157 -6.77 -1.15 -7.11
N VAL A 158 -5.74 -1.01 -7.95
CA VAL A 158 -5.82 -0.12 -9.13
C VAL A 158 -6.75 -0.71 -10.18
N CYS A 159 -6.51 -1.96 -10.61
CA CYS A 159 -7.26 -2.57 -11.72
C CYS A 159 -8.72 -2.85 -11.34
N CYS A 160 -8.98 -3.34 -10.11
CA CYS A 160 -10.36 -3.60 -9.68
C CYS A 160 -11.13 -2.30 -9.47
N THR A 161 -10.50 -1.25 -8.89
CA THR A 161 -11.15 0.06 -8.77
C THR A 161 -11.47 0.63 -10.15
N TYR A 162 -10.50 0.62 -11.08
CA TYR A 162 -10.72 1.06 -12.45
C TYR A 162 -11.92 0.34 -13.07
N TYR A 163 -11.93 -0.99 -13.04
CA TYR A 163 -12.99 -1.82 -13.58
C TYR A 163 -14.37 -1.50 -12.99
N LEU A 164 -14.45 -1.39 -11.66
CA LEU A 164 -15.70 -1.16 -10.92
C LEU A 164 -16.26 0.26 -11.11
N VAL A 165 -15.39 1.24 -11.36
CA VAL A 165 -15.74 2.64 -11.50
C VAL A 165 -16.13 2.98 -12.94
N MET A 166 -15.70 2.19 -13.92
CA MET A 166 -16.13 2.33 -15.32
C MET A 166 -17.63 2.13 -15.46
N PRO A 167 -18.31 2.84 -16.40
CA PRO A 167 -19.73 2.65 -16.69
C PRO A 167 -20.07 1.23 -17.05
N VAL A 168 -21.28 0.78 -16.73
CA VAL A 168 -21.78 -0.55 -17.13
C VAL A 168 -21.72 -0.68 -18.65
N GLY A 169 -21.16 -1.78 -19.13
CA GLY A 169 -20.95 -2.06 -20.56
C GLY A 169 -19.63 -1.52 -21.13
N MET A 170 -18.90 -0.66 -20.40
CA MET A 170 -17.53 -0.23 -20.74
C MET A 170 -16.48 -0.84 -19.82
N GLN A 171 -16.90 -1.77 -18.96
CA GLN A 171 -16.01 -2.39 -17.97
C GLN A 171 -14.97 -3.27 -18.67
N GLY A 172 -13.74 -3.12 -18.25
CA GLY A 172 -12.57 -3.83 -18.73
C GLY A 172 -11.33 -3.36 -17.97
N VAL A 173 -10.16 -3.86 -18.30
CA VAL A 173 -8.89 -3.37 -17.73
C VAL A 173 -7.99 -2.95 -18.89
N SER A 174 -7.66 -1.66 -18.96
CA SER A 174 -6.80 -1.12 -20.01
C SER A 174 -5.31 -1.44 -19.75
N GLY A 175 -4.51 -1.45 -20.80
CA GLY A 175 -3.05 -1.60 -20.68
C GLY A 175 -2.43 -0.51 -19.81
N GLU A 176 -2.98 0.71 -19.86
CA GLU A 176 -2.57 1.84 -19.02
C GLU A 176 -2.88 1.58 -17.53
N ALA A 177 -4.05 0.99 -17.22
CA ALA A 177 -4.40 0.60 -15.86
C ALA A 177 -3.44 -0.47 -15.31
N ILE A 178 -3.05 -1.44 -16.14
CA ILE A 178 -2.06 -2.47 -15.74
C ILE A 178 -0.70 -1.80 -15.47
N LEU A 179 -0.19 -0.96 -16.36
CA LEU A 179 1.10 -0.30 -16.16
C LEU A 179 1.09 0.64 -14.94
N THR A 180 0.02 1.40 -14.77
CA THR A 180 -0.17 2.27 -13.59
C THR A 180 -0.23 1.44 -12.30
N SER A 181 -0.86 0.27 -12.31
CA SER A 181 -0.94 -0.63 -11.16
C SER A 181 0.44 -1.17 -10.76
N ILE A 182 1.26 -1.52 -11.74
CA ILE A 182 2.65 -1.95 -11.51
C ILE A 182 3.47 -0.78 -10.95
N ALA A 183 3.37 0.39 -11.55
CA ALA A 183 4.06 1.59 -11.06
C ALA A 183 3.70 1.91 -9.60
N CYS A 184 2.40 1.87 -9.28
CA CYS A 184 1.91 2.08 -7.92
C CYS A 184 2.48 1.04 -6.95
N GLY A 185 2.39 -0.25 -7.28
CA GLY A 185 2.89 -1.33 -6.44
C GLY A 185 4.39 -1.20 -6.16
N LEU A 186 5.21 -0.88 -7.17
CA LEU A 186 6.65 -0.66 -7.01
C LEU A 186 6.96 0.51 -6.08
N VAL A 187 6.24 1.63 -6.21
CA VAL A 187 6.44 2.80 -5.33
C VAL A 187 6.00 2.49 -3.90
N VAL A 188 4.86 1.80 -3.70
CA VAL A 188 4.38 1.42 -2.37
C VAL A 188 5.32 0.40 -1.72
N ASP A 189 5.90 -0.52 -2.48
CA ASP A 189 6.82 -1.54 -1.97
C ASP A 189 8.09 -0.94 -1.35
N THR A 190 8.49 0.27 -1.76
CA THR A 190 9.61 0.98 -1.09
C THR A 190 9.42 1.10 0.42
N LEU A 191 8.17 1.16 0.91
CA LEU A 191 7.87 1.22 2.34
C LEU A 191 8.17 -0.13 3.03
N LEU A 192 7.82 -1.26 2.38
CA LEU A 192 8.14 -2.59 2.89
C LEU A 192 9.64 -2.86 2.85
N ILE A 193 10.31 -2.54 1.74
CA ILE A 193 11.76 -2.65 1.59
C ILE A 193 12.48 -1.91 2.72
N LEU A 194 12.07 -0.68 3.02
CA LEU A 194 12.69 0.11 4.10
C LEU A 194 12.39 -0.46 5.50
N ASN A 195 11.19 -0.99 5.73
CA ASN A 195 10.88 -1.70 6.97
C ASN A 195 11.79 -2.93 7.15
N ASN A 196 11.87 -3.79 6.13
CA ASN A 196 12.70 -5.00 6.17
C ASN A 196 14.21 -4.65 6.26
N TYR A 197 14.64 -3.56 5.62
CA TYR A 197 16.01 -3.05 5.72
C TYR A 197 16.35 -2.63 7.16
N ARG A 198 15.46 -1.87 7.82
CA ARG A 198 15.64 -1.46 9.22
C ARG A 198 15.69 -2.68 10.15
N ASP A 199 14.82 -3.66 9.92
CA ASP A 199 14.60 -4.79 10.81
C ASP A 199 15.45 -6.01 10.44
N HIS A 200 16.34 -5.91 9.43
CA HIS A 200 17.13 -7.01 8.85
C HIS A 200 17.76 -7.93 9.91
N ASP A 201 18.43 -7.37 10.92
CA ASP A 201 19.16 -8.17 11.91
C ASP A 201 18.19 -8.87 12.90
N ASN A 202 17.05 -8.24 13.19
CA ASN A 202 15.99 -8.82 14.00
C ASN A 202 15.24 -9.91 13.22
N ASP A 203 14.95 -9.67 11.93
CA ASP A 203 14.31 -10.66 11.05
C ASP A 203 15.19 -11.91 10.91
N LEU A 204 16.51 -11.73 10.74
CA LEU A 204 17.46 -12.82 10.66
C LEU A 204 17.45 -13.67 11.94
N LYS A 205 17.48 -13.03 13.13
CA LYS A 205 17.40 -13.71 14.43
C LYS A 205 16.07 -14.43 14.65
N ALA A 206 14.97 -13.84 14.17
CA ALA A 206 13.63 -14.43 14.25
C ALA A 206 13.37 -15.52 13.19
N GLY A 207 14.35 -15.83 12.33
CA GLY A 207 14.21 -16.82 11.25
C GLY A 207 13.29 -16.36 10.11
N LYS A 208 12.96 -15.07 10.01
CA LYS A 208 12.22 -14.51 8.88
C LYS A 208 13.13 -14.42 7.66
N LYS A 209 12.69 -14.97 6.54
CA LYS A 209 13.42 -14.99 5.28
C LYS A 209 12.94 -13.89 4.34
N THR A 210 12.88 -12.64 4.83
CA THR A 210 12.47 -11.50 4.00
C THR A 210 13.40 -11.33 2.80
N LEU A 211 12.94 -10.65 1.73
CA LEU A 211 13.76 -10.40 0.56
C LEU A 211 15.08 -9.72 0.96
N ILE A 212 15.05 -8.77 1.90
CA ILE A 212 16.26 -8.06 2.36
C ILE A 212 17.20 -8.97 3.12
N VAL A 213 16.70 -9.94 3.88
CA VAL A 213 17.54 -10.97 4.52
C VAL A 213 18.27 -11.81 3.47
N HIS A 214 17.61 -12.14 2.35
CA HIS A 214 18.23 -12.93 1.27
C HIS A 214 19.28 -12.15 0.46
N ILE A 215 18.97 -10.89 0.08
CA ILE A 215 19.86 -10.12 -0.81
C ILE A 215 20.89 -9.27 -0.05
N GLY A 216 20.71 -9.10 1.26
CA GLY A 216 21.54 -8.27 2.13
C GLY A 216 21.22 -6.78 2.07
N LYS A 217 21.60 -6.03 3.12
CA LYS A 217 21.32 -4.58 3.27
C LYS A 217 21.77 -3.76 2.06
N LYS A 218 22.98 -3.98 1.54
CA LYS A 218 23.53 -3.20 0.41
C LYS A 218 22.69 -3.32 -0.87
N ASN A 219 22.20 -4.51 -1.18
CA ASN A 219 21.31 -4.71 -2.32
C ASN A 219 19.90 -4.23 -2.01
N GLY A 220 19.46 -4.28 -0.74
CA GLY A 220 18.22 -3.69 -0.28
C GLY A 220 18.17 -2.17 -0.49
N GLU A 221 19.27 -1.44 -0.22
CA GLU A 221 19.38 -0.02 -0.54
C GLU A 221 19.21 0.26 -2.04
N ARG A 222 19.87 -0.54 -2.89
CA ARG A 222 19.77 -0.42 -4.35
C ARG A 222 18.36 -0.72 -4.83
N LEU A 223 17.74 -1.75 -4.27
CA LEU A 223 16.37 -2.14 -4.59
C LEU A 223 15.38 -1.03 -4.23
N TYR A 224 15.49 -0.45 -3.02
CA TYR A 224 14.69 0.71 -2.62
C TYR A 224 14.76 1.84 -3.66
N CYS A 225 15.99 2.21 -4.05
CA CYS A 225 16.21 3.25 -5.06
C CYS A 225 15.60 2.87 -6.42
N ALA A 226 15.83 1.64 -6.87
CA ALA A 226 15.36 1.17 -8.16
C ALA A 226 13.83 1.13 -8.26
N LEU A 227 13.14 0.53 -7.28
CA LEU A 227 11.69 0.37 -7.32
C LEU A 227 10.96 1.72 -7.38
N GLY A 228 11.34 2.68 -6.54
CA GLY A 228 10.72 4.00 -6.57
C GLY A 228 10.97 4.75 -7.87
N ASN A 229 12.22 4.74 -8.37
CA ASN A 229 12.54 5.39 -9.65
C ASN A 229 11.83 4.71 -10.82
N ILE A 230 11.82 3.37 -10.91
CA ILE A 230 11.14 2.64 -11.99
C ILE A 230 9.64 2.93 -11.98
N GLY A 231 8.98 2.89 -10.80
CA GLY A 231 7.56 3.21 -10.70
C GLY A 231 7.24 4.63 -11.19
N ILE A 232 8.04 5.62 -10.81
CA ILE A 232 7.86 7.01 -11.27
C ILE A 232 8.12 7.13 -12.79
N LEU A 233 9.16 6.47 -13.31
CA LEU A 233 9.49 6.49 -14.73
C LEU A 233 8.42 5.80 -15.60
N ILE A 234 7.77 4.75 -15.11
CA ILE A 234 6.61 4.14 -15.79
C ILE A 234 5.50 5.18 -15.96
N MET A 235 5.15 5.95 -14.93
CA MET A 235 4.13 7.00 -15.03
C MET A 235 4.52 8.12 -16.01
N ILE A 236 5.79 8.51 -16.04
CA ILE A 236 6.33 9.44 -17.04
C ILE A 236 6.17 8.85 -18.45
N GLY A 237 6.54 7.59 -18.63
CA GLY A 237 6.44 6.89 -19.91
C GLY A 237 5.01 6.79 -20.43
N ILE A 238 4.03 6.50 -19.57
CA ILE A 238 2.60 6.48 -19.90
C ILE A 238 2.16 7.85 -20.43
N ASN A 239 2.51 8.92 -19.74
CA ASN A 239 2.12 10.27 -20.15
C ASN A 239 2.78 10.70 -21.48
N ILE A 240 4.07 10.41 -21.66
CA ILE A 240 4.76 10.68 -22.94
C ILE A 240 4.13 9.87 -24.08
N TYR A 241 3.82 8.60 -23.84
CA TYR A 241 3.15 7.78 -24.85
C TYR A 241 1.77 8.35 -25.22
N GLY A 242 0.97 8.77 -24.23
CA GLY A 242 -0.31 9.43 -24.46
C GLY A 242 -0.18 10.70 -25.30
N ALA A 243 0.85 11.52 -25.04
CA ALA A 243 1.13 12.71 -25.81
C ALA A 243 1.49 12.40 -27.27
N LEU A 244 2.35 11.41 -27.49
CA LEU A 244 2.82 11.05 -28.84
C LEU A 244 1.76 10.31 -29.67
N ALA A 245 0.97 9.43 -29.04
CA ALA A 245 0.00 8.59 -29.73
C ALA A 245 -1.38 9.25 -29.90
N TYR A 246 -1.79 10.11 -28.95
CA TYR A 246 -3.15 10.63 -28.86
C TYR A 246 -3.22 12.15 -28.69
N ASN A 247 -2.09 12.86 -28.80
CA ASN A 247 -2.00 14.32 -28.54
C ASN A 247 -2.48 14.72 -27.13
N ALA A 248 -2.32 13.84 -26.14
CA ALA A 248 -2.69 14.12 -24.76
C ALA A 248 -1.89 15.30 -24.18
N ASP A 249 -2.52 16.08 -23.31
CA ASP A 249 -1.86 17.22 -22.65
C ASP A 249 -0.79 16.72 -21.65
N THR A 250 0.35 17.40 -21.65
CA THR A 250 1.50 17.07 -20.78
C THR A 250 1.77 18.13 -19.70
N LYS A 251 0.86 19.07 -19.49
CA LYS A 251 1.06 20.20 -18.57
C LYS A 251 1.46 19.82 -17.14
N PHE A 252 1.03 18.65 -16.67
CA PHE A 252 1.35 18.16 -15.33
C PHE A 252 2.60 17.23 -15.29
N LEU A 253 3.12 16.82 -16.44
CA LEU A 253 4.29 15.94 -16.52
C LEU A 253 5.52 16.50 -15.78
N PRO A 254 5.84 17.80 -15.82
CA PRO A 254 7.00 18.34 -15.11
C PRO A 254 6.95 18.10 -13.59
N PHE A 255 5.75 17.96 -13.00
CA PHE A 255 5.62 17.67 -11.56
C PHE A 255 6.12 16.27 -11.18
N ALA A 256 6.23 15.32 -12.12
CA ALA A 256 6.82 14.02 -11.86
C ALA A 256 8.30 14.15 -11.41
N ALA A 257 9.00 15.20 -11.80
CA ALA A 257 10.35 15.49 -11.33
C ALA A 257 10.39 15.69 -9.79
N VAL A 258 9.30 16.21 -9.20
CA VAL A 258 9.19 16.37 -7.74
C VAL A 258 9.25 14.99 -7.07
N CYS A 259 8.54 14.00 -7.63
CA CYS A 259 8.56 12.62 -7.10
C CYS A 259 9.96 12.02 -7.17
N LEU A 260 10.66 12.17 -8.31
CA LEU A 260 12.04 11.70 -8.48
C LEU A 260 12.98 12.35 -7.46
N VAL A 261 12.91 13.67 -7.32
CA VAL A 261 13.76 14.42 -6.37
C VAL A 261 13.48 14.00 -4.94
N GLN A 262 12.22 13.90 -4.55
CA GLN A 262 11.84 13.50 -3.18
C GLN A 262 12.29 12.08 -2.88
N HIS A 263 12.06 11.12 -3.80
CA HIS A 263 12.46 9.73 -3.63
C HIS A 263 13.98 9.62 -3.46
N ASN A 264 14.76 10.23 -4.35
CA ASN A 264 16.23 10.15 -4.30
C ASN A 264 16.81 10.89 -3.07
N ARG A 265 16.20 11.99 -2.61
CA ARG A 265 16.56 12.63 -1.33
C ARG A 265 16.28 11.71 -0.13
N THR A 266 15.16 10.98 -0.15
CA THR A 266 14.82 10.02 0.90
C THR A 266 15.78 8.84 0.89
N TYR A 267 16.14 8.32 -0.28
CA TYR A 267 17.17 7.31 -0.46
C TYR A 267 18.54 7.77 0.10
N ALA A 268 18.96 8.99 -0.21
CA ALA A 268 20.22 9.54 0.34
C ALA A 268 20.19 9.62 1.88
N LYS A 269 19.04 9.98 2.49
CA LYS A 269 18.87 9.97 3.95
C LYS A 269 18.92 8.54 4.52
N MET A 270 18.26 7.57 3.86
CA MET A 270 18.33 6.16 4.24
C MET A 270 19.78 5.68 4.31
N ARG A 271 20.58 5.91 3.26
CA ARG A 271 21.99 5.53 3.21
C ARG A 271 22.84 6.23 4.27
N LYS A 272 22.58 7.53 4.52
CA LYS A 272 23.33 8.30 5.52
C LYS A 272 23.08 7.78 6.94
N ILE A 273 21.86 7.35 7.25
CA ILE A 273 21.48 6.81 8.56
C ILE A 273 21.96 5.36 8.71
N GLY A 274 21.81 4.54 7.68
CA GLY A 274 22.29 3.17 7.61
C GLY A 274 21.54 2.17 8.47
N GLU A 275 21.32 2.46 9.78
CA GLU A 275 20.70 1.52 10.73
C GLU A 275 20.00 2.22 11.89
N GLY A 276 19.22 1.41 12.63
CA GLY A 276 18.64 1.82 13.90
C GLY A 276 17.32 2.59 13.80
N ARG A 277 16.82 3.05 14.97
CA ARG A 277 15.50 3.69 15.13
C ARG A 277 15.33 4.97 14.31
N MET A 278 16.43 5.63 13.92
CA MET A 278 16.37 6.84 13.09
C MET A 278 15.77 6.58 11.69
N LEU A 279 15.81 5.35 11.21
CA LEU A 279 15.13 4.95 9.96
C LEU A 279 13.60 5.10 10.01
N ASN A 280 13.00 5.17 11.21
CA ASN A 280 11.57 5.49 11.34
C ASN A 280 11.20 6.87 10.78
N LYS A 281 12.12 7.84 10.82
CA LYS A 281 11.92 9.14 10.17
C LYS A 281 11.92 9.01 8.64
N VAL A 282 12.78 8.13 8.11
CA VAL A 282 12.83 7.84 6.67
C VAL A 282 11.57 7.15 6.21
N LEU A 283 10.98 6.25 7.02
CA LEU A 283 9.67 5.65 6.74
C LEU A 283 8.57 6.71 6.60
N GLY A 284 8.57 7.72 7.47
CA GLY A 284 7.65 8.86 7.34
C GLY A 284 7.84 9.63 6.02
N TYR A 285 9.08 9.87 5.60
CA TYR A 285 9.36 10.49 4.29
C TYR A 285 8.95 9.58 3.13
N THR A 286 9.16 8.26 3.23
CA THR A 286 8.73 7.30 2.21
C THR A 286 7.21 7.29 2.08
N ALA A 287 6.46 7.28 3.18
CA ALA A 287 5.00 7.39 3.15
C ALA A 287 4.53 8.70 2.50
N LEU A 288 5.20 9.82 2.79
CA LEU A 288 4.93 11.10 2.13
C LEU A 288 5.24 11.04 0.62
N ASN A 289 6.33 10.39 0.21
CA ASN A 289 6.67 10.21 -1.21
C ASN A 289 5.60 9.40 -1.94
N ILE A 290 5.09 8.32 -1.34
CA ILE A 290 3.99 7.50 -1.89
C ILE A 290 2.74 8.36 -2.08
N PHE A 291 2.38 9.15 -1.09
CA PHE A 291 1.22 10.04 -1.16
C PHE A 291 1.38 11.13 -2.23
N THR A 292 2.55 11.78 -2.28
CA THR A 292 2.89 12.78 -3.31
C THR A 292 2.84 12.16 -4.71
N PHE A 293 3.39 10.95 -4.88
CA PHE A 293 3.31 10.19 -6.12
C PHE A 293 1.85 9.95 -6.53
N GLY A 294 0.99 9.51 -5.60
CA GLY A 294 -0.43 9.30 -5.86
C GLY A 294 -1.14 10.57 -6.35
N ILE A 295 -0.95 11.69 -5.66
CA ILE A 295 -1.55 12.98 -6.05
C ILE A 295 -1.05 13.43 -7.42
N ILE A 296 0.27 13.48 -7.63
CA ILE A 296 0.86 13.96 -8.87
C ILE A 296 0.46 13.07 -10.05
N SER A 297 0.50 11.74 -9.87
CA SER A 297 0.06 10.79 -10.91
C SER A 297 -1.43 10.95 -11.24
N THR A 298 -2.28 11.21 -10.24
CA THR A 298 -3.70 11.51 -10.46
C THR A 298 -3.87 12.76 -11.34
N PHE A 299 -3.16 13.83 -11.05
CA PHE A 299 -3.19 15.05 -11.89
C PHE A 299 -2.63 14.82 -13.30
N ILE A 300 -1.56 14.02 -13.41
CA ILE A 300 -0.99 13.64 -14.72
C ILE A 300 -2.05 12.87 -15.54
N ILE A 301 -2.70 11.85 -14.95
CA ILE A 301 -3.73 11.04 -15.62
C ILE A 301 -4.92 11.91 -16.07
N ILE A 302 -5.48 12.72 -15.17
CA ILE A 302 -6.62 13.59 -15.48
C ILE A 302 -6.23 14.65 -16.50
N GLY A 303 -5.01 15.16 -16.42
CA GLY A 303 -4.50 16.18 -17.34
C GLY A 303 -4.25 15.68 -18.76
N MET A 304 -4.29 14.36 -19.00
CA MET A 304 -4.21 13.75 -20.34
C MET A 304 -5.54 13.83 -21.12
N MET A 305 -6.64 14.28 -20.50
CA MET A 305 -7.93 14.54 -21.16
C MET A 305 -7.82 15.78 -22.05
#